data_5bbc9a604615700d335b0a0b346adde6
#
_entry.id   5bbc9a604615700d335b0a0b346adde6
#
_cell.length_a   1.000
_cell.length_b   1.000
_cell.length_c   1.000
_cell.angle_alpha   90.00
_cell.angle_beta   90.00
_cell.angle_gamma   90.00
#
_symmetry.space_group_name_H-M   'P 1'
#
loop_
_entity.id
_entity.type
_entity.pdbx_description
1 polymer ?
#
loop_
_entity_poly.entity_id
_entity_poly.type
_entity_poly.pdbx_seq_one_letter_code
_entity_poly.pdbx_strand_id
1 'polypeptide(L)'
;VTNAGPSSTRNATNQGQTLGEAIGRPDPEEDFDAIQTTLDDIGGPKSYADIPWGWSQVGNTPLRWYKQDTHGGGVRVPLIVHYPSGIGDAGGVRNQFHHVSDIAPTILEMAGVKPRSSYRGYDQMPISGTSLAYTYADGDGLTEKPIQYFEMIGNRGLWFDGWKAVTRHELGDEYSSEEWELYNLGQDFSETNNLAETEPERLRKMIDLWWTEAGRYGVLPLDDRSFEKSGPSTRPGAYHETLSYHFASPNVHIPAALAPQLRRGDWALTADIEISGIDTEGVIYSHGSFMDGFSLFVQDRRLCLVHNSSGAATIGRASEALPDGRINVGLSYERASDRGGAFTFTVNGEGVGGANVPDEMRASRVGGVGIGRDELAPITDLYDAPYAFTGVIHSVDIRVEPR
;
A
#
# COMPACT_ATOMS: atom_id res chain seq x y z
N VAL A 1 -14.07 -5.64 0.91
CA VAL A 1 -13.75 -6.81 0.09
C VAL A 1 -13.59 -6.46 -1.38
N THR A 2 -14.02 -5.29 -1.80
CA THR A 2 -14.03 -4.83 -3.18
C THR A 2 -12.67 -4.36 -3.70
N ASN A 3 -11.62 -4.53 -2.93
CA ASN A 3 -10.25 -4.29 -3.37
C ASN A 3 -9.58 -5.52 -3.99
N ALA A 4 -10.32 -6.61 -4.18
CA ALA A 4 -9.88 -7.69 -5.01
C ALA A 4 -9.84 -7.19 -6.46
N GLY A 5 -8.70 -6.66 -6.88
CA GLY A 5 -8.46 -6.41 -8.28
C GLY A 5 -8.18 -7.72 -8.97
N PRO A 6 -8.49 -7.84 -10.25
CA PRO A 6 -7.73 -8.74 -11.03
C PRO A 6 -6.32 -8.21 -10.88
N SER A 7 -5.51 -8.98 -10.36
CA SER A 7 -4.21 -8.88 -10.92
C SER A 7 -4.37 -9.51 -12.30
N SER A 8 -3.79 -8.92 -13.27
CA SER A 8 -3.38 -9.59 -14.48
C SER A 8 -2.45 -10.76 -14.14
N THR A 9 -2.39 -11.17 -12.90
CA THR A 9 -1.55 -12.22 -12.40
C THR A 9 -2.11 -13.54 -12.81
N ARG A 10 -1.45 -14.05 -13.71
CA ARG A 10 -1.43 -15.45 -14.04
C ARG A 10 -0.85 -16.28 -12.88
N ASN A 11 -0.33 -15.67 -11.82
CA ASN A 11 0.37 -16.33 -10.73
C ASN A 11 -0.37 -16.26 -9.40
N ALA A 12 -0.82 -17.40 -8.92
CA ALA A 12 -1.45 -17.56 -7.62
C ALA A 12 -0.48 -17.32 -6.43
N THR A 13 0.80 -17.14 -6.64
CA THR A 13 1.80 -17.23 -5.58
C THR A 13 2.67 -16.00 -5.38
N ASN A 14 2.68 -14.99 -6.29
CA ASN A 14 3.69 -13.96 -6.17
C ASN A 14 3.34 -12.57 -6.74
N GLN A 15 3.06 -11.60 -5.87
CA GLN A 15 2.88 -10.19 -6.23
C GLN A 15 4.14 -9.57 -6.87
N GLY A 16 5.32 -10.12 -6.60
CA GLY A 16 6.58 -9.64 -7.16
C GLY A 16 6.70 -9.84 -8.67
N GLN A 17 6.02 -10.84 -9.22
CA GLN A 17 6.05 -11.14 -10.66
C GLN A 17 5.15 -10.17 -11.43
N THR A 18 3.98 -9.84 -10.92
CA THR A 18 3.07 -8.85 -11.52
C THR A 18 3.70 -7.47 -11.59
N LEU A 19 4.43 -7.10 -10.54
CA LEU A 19 5.19 -5.84 -10.55
C LEU A 19 6.33 -5.90 -11.59
N GLY A 20 6.91 -7.08 -11.82
CA GLY A 20 7.91 -7.31 -12.86
C GLY A 20 7.36 -7.05 -14.27
N GLU A 21 6.15 -7.55 -14.57
CA GLU A 21 5.46 -7.29 -15.84
C GLU A 21 5.17 -5.80 -16.04
N ALA A 22 4.63 -5.15 -15.03
CA ALA A 22 4.30 -3.73 -15.07
C ALA A 22 5.51 -2.80 -15.28
N ILE A 23 6.73 -3.27 -15.01
CA ILE A 23 7.97 -2.54 -15.24
C ILE A 23 8.77 -3.07 -16.46
N GLY A 24 8.11 -3.85 -17.35
CA GLY A 24 8.67 -4.33 -18.58
C GLY A 24 9.69 -5.49 -18.45
N ARG A 25 9.65 -6.21 -17.35
CA ARG A 25 10.40 -7.46 -17.21
C ARG A 25 9.58 -8.61 -17.81
N PRO A 26 10.19 -9.51 -18.59
CA PRO A 26 9.49 -10.70 -19.09
C PRO A 26 9.00 -11.53 -17.89
N ASP A 27 7.76 -11.97 -17.99
CA ASP A 27 7.18 -12.93 -17.05
C ASP A 27 8.07 -14.19 -17.05
N PRO A 28 8.54 -14.68 -15.92
CA PRO A 28 9.06 -16.04 -15.87
C PRO A 28 7.90 -16.96 -16.28
N GLU A 29 8.14 -17.89 -17.19
CA GLU A 29 7.15 -18.93 -17.50
C GLU A 29 6.59 -19.49 -16.20
N GLU A 30 5.27 -19.58 -16.13
CA GLU A 30 4.60 -20.13 -14.94
C GLU A 30 5.11 -21.55 -14.70
N ASP A 31 5.86 -21.72 -13.63
CA ASP A 31 6.27 -23.02 -13.17
C ASP A 31 5.10 -23.68 -12.42
N PHE A 32 4.24 -24.35 -13.15
CA PHE A 32 3.09 -25.07 -12.60
C PHE A 32 3.49 -26.13 -11.59
N ASP A 33 4.66 -26.73 -11.74
CA ASP A 33 5.18 -27.74 -10.79
C ASP A 33 5.55 -27.06 -9.46
N ALA A 34 6.16 -25.90 -9.50
CA ALA A 34 6.44 -25.10 -8.29
C ALA A 34 5.15 -24.63 -7.62
N ILE A 35 4.13 -24.21 -8.39
CA ILE A 35 2.84 -23.80 -7.86
C ILE A 35 2.15 -24.97 -7.15
N GLN A 36 2.19 -26.19 -7.71
CA GLN A 36 1.59 -27.36 -7.09
C GLN A 36 2.22 -27.68 -5.72
N THR A 37 3.51 -27.44 -5.54
CA THR A 37 4.18 -27.68 -4.24
C THR A 37 3.79 -26.67 -3.16
N THR A 38 3.18 -25.54 -3.51
CA THR A 38 2.80 -24.45 -2.60
C THR A 38 1.30 -24.30 -2.41
N LEU A 39 0.48 -25.20 -3.01
CA LEU A 39 -0.98 -25.11 -2.93
C LEU A 39 -1.52 -25.06 -1.50
N ASP A 40 -0.94 -25.85 -0.61
CA ASP A 40 -1.34 -25.93 0.80
C ASP A 40 -0.96 -24.66 1.59
N ASP A 41 -0.02 -23.85 1.08
CA ASP A 41 0.38 -22.58 1.68
C ASP A 41 -0.49 -21.40 1.24
N ILE A 42 -1.33 -21.57 0.20
CA ILE A 42 -2.19 -20.50 -0.33
C ILE A 42 -3.18 -20.01 0.73
N GLY A 43 -3.14 -18.71 1.02
CA GLY A 43 -3.94 -18.09 2.07
C GLY A 43 -3.33 -18.17 3.47
N GLY A 44 -2.20 -18.85 3.62
CA GLY A 44 -1.41 -18.90 4.84
C GLY A 44 -0.39 -17.75 4.94
N PRO A 45 0.34 -17.66 6.06
CA PRO A 45 1.28 -16.56 6.32
C PRO A 45 2.51 -16.56 5.39
N LYS A 46 2.77 -17.66 4.69
CA LYS A 46 3.89 -17.79 3.74
C LYS A 46 3.48 -17.55 2.28
N SER A 47 2.21 -17.27 2.02
CA SER A 47 1.68 -17.10 0.68
C SER A 47 0.96 -15.77 0.55
N TYR A 48 1.22 -15.07 -0.54
CA TYR A 48 0.47 -13.87 -0.93
C TYR A 48 -0.11 -14.11 -2.32
N ALA A 49 -1.31 -14.67 -2.33
CA ALA A 49 -2.04 -14.89 -3.57
C ALA A 49 -2.96 -13.70 -3.86
N ASP A 50 -2.90 -13.18 -5.07
CA ASP A 50 -3.93 -12.30 -5.59
C ASP A 50 -5.20 -13.11 -5.88
N ILE A 51 -6.36 -12.44 -5.82
CA ILE A 51 -7.64 -13.06 -6.19
C ILE A 51 -7.78 -13.00 -7.71
N PRO A 52 -7.83 -14.12 -8.43
CA PRO A 52 -8.03 -14.14 -9.87
C PRO A 52 -9.31 -13.40 -10.27
N TRP A 53 -9.31 -12.78 -11.46
CA TRP A 53 -10.41 -11.91 -11.90
C TRP A 53 -11.78 -12.58 -11.86
N GLY A 54 -11.90 -13.87 -12.21
CA GLY A 54 -13.15 -14.63 -12.13
C GLY A 54 -13.69 -14.71 -10.69
N TRP A 55 -12.84 -14.97 -9.71
CA TRP A 55 -13.22 -14.97 -8.30
C TRP A 55 -13.50 -13.56 -7.76
N SER A 56 -12.80 -12.55 -8.27
CA SER A 56 -13.10 -11.14 -7.94
C SER A 56 -14.50 -10.76 -8.40
N GLN A 57 -14.91 -11.20 -9.62
CA GLN A 57 -16.27 -10.99 -10.12
C GLN A 57 -17.30 -11.76 -9.29
N VAL A 58 -17.02 -13.01 -8.93
CA VAL A 58 -17.92 -13.80 -8.06
C VAL A 58 -18.11 -13.11 -6.70
N GLY A 59 -17.03 -12.64 -6.10
CA GLY A 59 -17.07 -11.94 -4.81
C GLY A 59 -17.81 -10.60 -4.84
N ASN A 60 -17.93 -9.97 -6.01
CA ASN A 60 -18.62 -8.69 -6.21
C ASN A 60 -20.07 -8.83 -6.68
N THR A 61 -20.50 -10.04 -7.07
CA THR A 61 -21.87 -10.28 -7.55
C THR A 61 -22.92 -9.74 -6.57
N PRO A 62 -23.95 -9.00 -7.04
CA PRO A 62 -24.34 -8.78 -8.45
C PRO A 62 -23.73 -7.54 -9.12
N LEU A 63 -22.75 -6.86 -8.49
CA LEU A 63 -22.13 -5.67 -9.05
C LEU A 63 -21.16 -6.04 -10.19
N ARG A 64 -21.12 -5.19 -11.23
CA ARG A 64 -20.21 -5.38 -12.36
C ARG A 64 -18.79 -4.93 -12.01
N TRP A 65 -17.82 -5.65 -12.52
CA TRP A 65 -16.40 -5.39 -12.45
C TRP A 65 -15.85 -5.39 -11.02
N TYR A 66 -14.68 -4.84 -10.83
CA TYR A 66 -13.90 -4.92 -9.59
C TYR A 66 -12.88 -3.76 -9.53
N LYS A 67 -11.84 -3.89 -8.70
CA LYS A 67 -10.77 -2.89 -8.52
C LYS A 67 -10.27 -2.32 -9.85
N GLN A 68 -10.05 -1.02 -9.88
CA GLN A 68 -9.66 -0.17 -11.00
C GLN A 68 -10.82 0.25 -11.93
N ASP A 69 -11.90 -0.48 -11.98
CA ASP A 69 -13.10 -0.07 -12.69
C ASP A 69 -13.92 0.96 -11.90
N THR A 70 -14.66 1.81 -12.61
CA THR A 70 -15.58 2.78 -12.01
C THR A 70 -17.03 2.31 -11.95
N HIS A 71 -17.32 1.09 -12.42
CA HIS A 71 -18.59 0.40 -12.18
C HIS A 71 -18.77 0.04 -10.72
N GLY A 72 -19.97 -0.40 -10.35
CA GLY A 72 -20.36 -0.70 -8.97
C GLY A 72 -19.39 -1.61 -8.23
N GLY A 73 -18.90 -2.68 -8.88
CA GLY A 73 -17.95 -3.60 -8.28
C GLY A 73 -16.60 -3.00 -7.95
N GLY A 74 -16.19 -1.94 -8.64
CA GLY A 74 -14.92 -1.26 -8.37
C GLY A 74 -15.00 -0.13 -7.34
N VAL A 75 -16.19 0.49 -7.17
CA VAL A 75 -16.31 1.70 -6.34
C VAL A 75 -17.27 1.56 -5.14
N ARG A 76 -18.10 0.52 -5.11
CA ARG A 76 -19.05 0.32 -4.02
C ARG A 76 -18.52 -0.63 -2.97
N VAL A 77 -18.47 -0.17 -1.73
CA VAL A 77 -18.00 -0.92 -0.57
C VAL A 77 -18.99 -0.79 0.60
N PRO A 78 -19.16 -1.82 1.44
CA PRO A 78 -19.93 -1.70 2.66
C PRO A 78 -19.19 -0.81 3.66
N LEU A 79 -19.95 -0.01 4.41
CA LEU A 79 -19.49 0.74 5.57
C LEU A 79 -20.30 0.31 6.79
N ILE A 80 -19.63 -0.02 7.88
CA ILE A 80 -20.26 -0.32 9.18
C ILE A 80 -19.85 0.78 10.14
N VAL A 81 -20.84 1.42 10.76
CA VAL A 81 -20.63 2.45 11.78
C VAL A 81 -21.15 1.95 13.13
N HIS A 82 -20.29 1.96 14.13
CA HIS A 82 -20.63 1.65 15.52
C HIS A 82 -20.46 2.91 16.37
N TYR A 83 -21.58 3.57 16.65
CA TYR A 83 -21.63 4.80 17.47
C TYR A 83 -22.84 4.78 18.41
N PRO A 84 -22.78 4.02 19.51
CA PRO A 84 -23.94 3.76 20.39
C PRO A 84 -24.55 5.01 21.01
N SER A 85 -23.77 6.07 21.23
CA SER A 85 -24.28 7.32 21.81
C SER A 85 -24.96 8.24 20.78
N GLY A 86 -24.86 7.96 19.48
CA GLY A 86 -25.40 8.82 18.42
C GLY A 86 -26.36 8.12 17.46
N ILE A 87 -26.38 6.78 17.42
CA ILE A 87 -27.26 5.99 16.55
C ILE A 87 -28.28 5.26 17.42
N GLY A 88 -29.55 5.62 17.29
CA GLY A 88 -30.62 5.04 18.10
C GLY A 88 -31.22 3.74 17.63
N ASP A 89 -31.05 3.44 16.31
CA ASP A 89 -31.59 2.25 15.62
C ASP A 89 -30.49 1.26 15.32
N ALA A 90 -29.97 0.57 16.31
CA ALA A 90 -28.92 -0.43 16.14
C ALA A 90 -29.32 -1.50 15.09
N GLY A 91 -28.41 -1.75 14.13
CA GLY A 91 -28.67 -2.67 13.02
C GLY A 91 -29.42 -2.04 11.84
N GLY A 92 -29.74 -0.74 11.89
CA GLY A 92 -30.37 -0.02 10.79
C GLY A 92 -29.50 0.02 9.54
N VAL A 93 -30.12 -0.10 8.37
CA VAL A 93 -29.43 -0.01 7.05
C VAL A 93 -29.61 1.41 6.50
N ARG A 94 -28.59 1.93 5.88
CA ARG A 94 -28.54 3.24 5.22
C ARG A 94 -28.29 3.07 3.73
N ASN A 95 -29.14 3.69 2.91
CA ASN A 95 -29.04 3.60 1.44
C ASN A 95 -28.66 4.94 0.79
N GLN A 96 -28.45 5.98 1.57
CA GLN A 96 -27.95 7.25 1.06
C GLN A 96 -26.59 7.06 0.42
N PHE A 97 -26.38 7.70 -0.73
CA PHE A 97 -25.09 7.66 -1.40
C PHE A 97 -24.06 8.48 -0.63
N HIS A 98 -22.93 7.85 -0.34
CA HIS A 98 -21.76 8.48 0.27
C HIS A 98 -20.48 7.97 -0.36
N HIS A 99 -19.37 8.67 -0.12
CA HIS A 99 -18.04 8.35 -0.59
C HIS A 99 -17.06 8.30 0.57
N VAL A 100 -15.93 7.61 0.40
CA VAL A 100 -14.89 7.50 1.45
C VAL A 100 -14.38 8.87 1.94
N SER A 101 -14.38 9.90 1.08
CA SER A 101 -14.04 11.27 1.45
C SER A 101 -14.98 11.89 2.49
N ASP A 102 -16.16 11.31 2.69
CA ASP A 102 -17.18 11.78 3.61
C ASP A 102 -16.90 11.34 5.07
N ILE A 103 -16.02 10.37 5.27
CA ILE A 103 -15.68 9.85 6.61
C ILE A 103 -14.99 10.94 7.45
N ALA A 104 -14.03 11.66 6.87
CA ALA A 104 -13.28 12.67 7.62
C ALA A 104 -14.17 13.84 8.13
N PRO A 105 -15.01 14.49 7.30
CA PRO A 105 -15.92 15.53 7.80
C PRO A 105 -16.94 14.98 8.79
N THR A 106 -17.38 13.73 8.66
CA THR A 106 -18.28 13.09 9.64
C THR A 106 -17.63 12.96 11.00
N ILE A 107 -16.40 12.46 11.07
CA ILE A 107 -15.65 12.33 12.32
C ILE A 107 -15.44 13.70 12.97
N LEU A 108 -15.07 14.71 12.17
CA LEU A 108 -14.87 16.07 12.66
C LEU A 108 -16.16 16.67 13.23
N GLU A 109 -17.30 16.46 12.57
CA GLU A 109 -18.60 16.91 13.04
C GLU A 109 -18.98 16.21 14.35
N MET A 110 -18.86 14.89 14.43
CA MET A 110 -19.13 14.11 15.62
C MET A 110 -18.25 14.51 16.81
N ALA A 111 -17.01 14.88 16.55
CA ALA A 111 -16.06 15.35 17.55
C ALA A 111 -16.24 16.84 17.91
N GLY A 112 -17.11 17.57 17.21
CA GLY A 112 -17.27 19.02 17.39
C GLY A 112 -16.04 19.84 16.98
N VAL A 113 -15.19 19.29 16.11
CA VAL A 113 -13.94 19.89 15.66
C VAL A 113 -14.12 20.58 14.31
N LYS A 114 -13.80 21.87 14.24
CA LYS A 114 -13.79 22.61 12.97
C LYS A 114 -12.43 22.44 12.28
N PRO A 115 -12.40 22.05 10.99
CA PRO A 115 -11.17 22.01 10.21
C PRO A 115 -10.50 23.39 10.19
N ARG A 116 -9.17 23.42 10.28
CA ARG A 116 -8.42 24.66 10.14
C ARG A 116 -8.28 25.03 8.66
N SER A 117 -8.46 26.31 8.33
CA SER A 117 -8.23 26.83 6.99
C SER A 117 -6.72 26.96 6.67
N SER A 118 -5.88 27.06 7.70
CA SER A 118 -4.41 27.13 7.54
C SER A 118 -3.71 26.34 8.65
N TYR A 119 -2.55 25.77 8.33
CA TYR A 119 -1.68 25.07 9.28
C TYR A 119 -0.22 25.44 9.03
N ARG A 120 0.47 25.94 10.07
CA ARG A 120 1.86 26.39 10.01
C ARG A 120 2.16 27.39 8.88
N GLY A 121 1.21 28.28 8.56
CA GLY A 121 1.34 29.27 7.51
C GLY A 121 0.98 28.80 6.10
N TYR A 122 0.55 27.56 5.94
CA TYR A 122 0.08 27.02 4.67
C TYR A 122 -1.45 26.89 4.67
N ASP A 123 -2.08 27.39 3.62
CA ASP A 123 -3.51 27.21 3.42
C ASP A 123 -3.81 25.73 3.18
N GLN A 124 -4.87 25.25 3.83
CA GLN A 124 -5.30 23.87 3.70
C GLN A 124 -6.29 23.72 2.55
N MET A 125 -6.18 22.63 1.80
CA MET A 125 -7.20 22.28 0.81
C MET A 125 -8.54 22.06 1.54
N PRO A 126 -9.66 22.62 0.99
CA PRO A 126 -10.97 22.37 1.54
C PRO A 126 -11.31 20.87 1.58
N ILE A 127 -11.98 20.44 2.64
CA ILE A 127 -12.51 19.07 2.71
C ILE A 127 -13.67 18.98 1.71
N SER A 128 -13.54 18.12 0.73
CA SER A 128 -14.53 17.94 -0.34
C SER A 128 -15.66 16.97 0.01
N GLY A 129 -15.55 16.25 1.13
CA GLY A 129 -16.56 15.31 1.59
C GLY A 129 -17.80 15.98 2.18
N THR A 130 -18.93 15.29 2.15
CA THR A 130 -20.18 15.64 2.79
C THR A 130 -20.37 14.75 4.01
N SER A 131 -20.54 15.32 5.21
CA SER A 131 -20.77 14.51 6.42
C SER A 131 -21.99 13.59 6.25
N LEU A 132 -21.86 12.36 6.68
CA LEU A 132 -22.96 11.39 6.70
C LEU A 132 -23.68 11.33 8.07
N ALA A 133 -23.32 12.21 9.01
CA ALA A 133 -23.88 12.18 10.36
C ALA A 133 -25.42 12.39 10.39
N TYR A 134 -26.00 13.12 9.43
CA TYR A 134 -27.44 13.28 9.30
C TYR A 134 -28.19 11.94 9.19
N THR A 135 -27.56 10.92 8.59
CA THR A 135 -28.16 9.58 8.44
C THR A 135 -28.33 8.84 9.77
N TYR A 136 -27.66 9.29 10.83
CA TYR A 136 -27.77 8.67 12.16
C TYR A 136 -29.10 8.97 12.83
N ALA A 137 -29.68 10.14 12.54
CA ALA A 137 -30.98 10.55 13.03
C ALA A 137 -32.13 10.18 12.08
N ASP A 138 -31.88 10.15 10.76
CA ASP A 138 -32.87 9.86 9.74
C ASP A 138 -32.32 8.85 8.72
N GLY A 139 -32.66 7.58 8.94
CA GLY A 139 -32.22 6.47 8.10
C GLY A 139 -32.84 6.45 6.70
N ASP A 140 -34.00 7.10 6.51
CA ASP A 140 -34.78 7.15 5.28
C ASP A 140 -34.64 8.50 4.54
N GLY A 141 -33.90 9.45 5.13
CA GLY A 141 -33.69 10.78 4.53
C GLY A 141 -33.01 10.71 3.17
N LEU A 142 -33.18 11.77 2.39
CA LEU A 142 -32.51 11.90 1.10
C LEU A 142 -31.01 12.07 1.27
N THR A 143 -30.25 11.62 0.28
CA THR A 143 -28.80 11.85 0.30
C THR A 143 -28.47 13.35 0.18
N GLU A 144 -27.58 13.83 1.06
CA GLU A 144 -27.09 15.21 1.01
C GLU A 144 -25.86 15.38 0.13
N LYS A 145 -25.23 14.28 -0.31
CA LYS A 145 -24.10 14.34 -1.22
C LYS A 145 -24.58 14.71 -2.63
N PRO A 146 -24.13 15.84 -3.17
CA PRO A 146 -24.69 16.34 -4.43
C PRO A 146 -24.17 15.60 -5.66
N ILE A 147 -22.88 15.23 -5.65
CA ILE A 147 -22.18 14.68 -6.80
C ILE A 147 -20.92 13.94 -6.36
N GLN A 148 -20.52 12.93 -7.10
CA GLN A 148 -19.23 12.26 -6.90
C GLN A 148 -18.66 11.79 -8.23
N TYR A 149 -17.46 12.27 -8.58
CA TYR A 149 -16.68 11.74 -9.69
C TYR A 149 -15.79 10.59 -9.23
N PHE A 150 -15.42 9.75 -10.17
CA PHE A 150 -14.44 8.67 -10.02
C PHE A 150 -13.46 8.72 -11.20
N GLU A 151 -12.20 8.46 -10.92
CA GLU A 151 -11.15 8.27 -11.91
C GLU A 151 -10.12 7.26 -11.39
N MET A 152 -9.72 6.33 -12.25
CA MET A 152 -8.66 5.37 -11.95
C MET A 152 -8.01 4.88 -13.24
N ILE A 153 -6.79 5.34 -13.53
CA ILE A 153 -6.00 4.93 -14.71
C ILE A 153 -6.83 5.08 -16.00
N GLY A 154 -7.46 6.25 -16.15
CA GLY A 154 -8.29 6.56 -17.31
C GLY A 154 -9.75 6.10 -17.23
N ASN A 155 -10.08 5.07 -16.45
CA ASN A 155 -11.47 4.69 -16.19
C ASN A 155 -12.20 5.83 -15.48
N ARG A 156 -13.33 6.25 -15.97
CA ARG A 156 -14.06 7.42 -15.47
C ARG A 156 -15.48 7.09 -15.09
N GLY A 157 -16.00 7.78 -14.10
CA GLY A 157 -17.38 7.65 -13.67
C GLY A 157 -17.86 8.86 -12.92
N LEU A 158 -19.18 9.08 -12.96
CA LEU A 158 -19.87 10.13 -12.21
C LEU A 158 -21.16 9.57 -11.62
N TRP A 159 -21.34 9.77 -10.34
CA TRP A 159 -22.64 9.63 -9.68
C TRP A 159 -23.26 11.02 -9.49
N PHE A 160 -24.50 11.17 -9.91
CA PHE A 160 -25.27 12.40 -9.75
C PHE A 160 -26.77 12.07 -9.67
N ASP A 161 -27.42 12.49 -8.58
CA ASP A 161 -28.87 12.36 -8.38
C ASP A 161 -29.43 10.94 -8.64
N GLY A 162 -28.75 9.91 -8.10
CA GLY A 162 -29.16 8.51 -8.26
C GLY A 162 -28.80 7.88 -9.61
N TRP A 163 -28.26 8.66 -10.54
CA TRP A 163 -27.78 8.18 -11.83
C TRP A 163 -26.27 8.01 -11.82
N LYS A 164 -25.78 7.14 -12.68
CA LYS A 164 -24.35 6.90 -12.84
C LYS A 164 -23.98 6.81 -14.32
N ALA A 165 -23.02 7.64 -14.74
CA ALA A 165 -22.35 7.53 -16.02
C ALA A 165 -20.96 6.93 -15.80
N VAL A 166 -20.55 5.98 -16.65
CA VAL A 166 -19.24 5.33 -16.56
C VAL A 166 -18.65 5.07 -17.94
N THR A 167 -17.33 5.08 -18.03
CA THR A 167 -16.62 4.59 -19.22
C THR A 167 -15.36 3.86 -18.79
N ARG A 168 -15.02 2.81 -19.53
CA ARG A 168 -13.76 2.10 -19.38
C ARG A 168 -12.74 2.66 -20.35
N HIS A 169 -11.51 2.62 -19.95
CA HIS A 169 -10.36 3.08 -20.72
C HIS A 169 -9.41 1.91 -20.98
N GLU A 170 -8.94 1.78 -22.20
CA GLU A 170 -7.84 0.87 -22.53
C GLU A 170 -6.55 1.68 -22.67
N LEU A 171 -5.46 1.14 -22.15
CA LEU A 171 -4.18 1.82 -22.09
C LEU A 171 -3.73 2.28 -23.48
N GLY A 172 -3.52 3.58 -23.63
CA GLY A 172 -3.06 4.21 -24.85
C GLY A 172 -4.17 4.66 -25.82
N ASP A 173 -5.43 4.42 -25.50
CA ASP A 173 -6.56 4.88 -26.29
C ASP A 173 -6.79 6.39 -26.14
N GLU A 174 -7.44 7.00 -27.13
CA GLU A 174 -7.87 8.39 -27.04
C GLU A 174 -9.14 8.52 -26.20
N TYR A 175 -9.07 9.32 -25.12
CA TYR A 175 -10.21 9.56 -24.22
C TYR A 175 -11.47 10.10 -24.89
N SER A 176 -11.35 10.70 -26.09
CA SER A 176 -12.47 11.24 -26.87
C SER A 176 -13.26 10.19 -27.63
N SER A 177 -12.69 9.03 -27.89
CA SER A 177 -13.30 7.93 -28.68
C SER A 177 -14.07 6.93 -27.81
N GLU A 178 -14.04 7.07 -26.49
CA GLU A 178 -14.61 6.09 -25.59
C GLU A 178 -16.13 6.20 -25.47
N GLU A 179 -16.76 5.04 -25.42
CA GLU A 179 -18.20 4.93 -25.22
C GLU A 179 -18.53 5.02 -23.73
N TRP A 180 -19.52 5.86 -23.40
CA TRP A 180 -20.04 5.99 -22.06
C TRP A 180 -21.34 5.20 -21.90
N GLU A 181 -21.47 4.55 -20.76
CA GLU A 181 -22.67 3.85 -20.31
C GLU A 181 -23.41 4.72 -19.28
N LEU A 182 -24.75 4.59 -19.21
CA LEU A 182 -25.60 5.33 -18.27
C LEU A 182 -26.55 4.40 -17.54
N TYR A 183 -26.64 4.55 -16.21
CA TYR A 183 -27.45 3.71 -15.34
C TYR A 183 -28.28 4.51 -14.35
N ASN A 184 -29.52 4.08 -14.09
CA ASN A 184 -30.34 4.56 -13.00
C ASN A 184 -30.19 3.60 -11.82
N LEU A 185 -29.36 3.93 -10.84
CA LEU A 185 -29.02 3.01 -9.75
C LEU A 185 -30.19 2.69 -8.80
N GLY A 186 -31.22 3.54 -8.77
CA GLY A 186 -32.44 3.29 -8.01
C GLY A 186 -33.29 2.15 -8.57
N GLN A 187 -33.17 1.88 -9.89
CA GLN A 187 -33.90 0.85 -10.60
C GLN A 187 -33.00 -0.31 -11.02
N ASP A 188 -31.74 -0.05 -11.27
CA ASP A 188 -30.74 -0.99 -11.77
C ASP A 188 -29.46 -0.92 -10.93
N PHE A 189 -29.54 -1.49 -9.76
CA PHE A 189 -28.42 -1.58 -8.80
C PHE A 189 -27.15 -2.24 -9.38
N SER A 190 -27.36 -3.18 -10.31
CA SER A 190 -26.30 -4.02 -10.87
C SER A 190 -25.69 -3.47 -12.17
N GLU A 191 -26.18 -2.32 -12.66
CA GLU A 191 -25.69 -1.68 -13.89
C GLU A 191 -25.79 -2.62 -15.11
N THR A 192 -26.97 -3.24 -15.31
CA THR A 192 -27.22 -4.23 -16.37
C THR A 192 -27.96 -3.67 -17.56
N ASN A 193 -28.69 -2.56 -17.39
CA ASN A 193 -29.49 -1.93 -18.41
C ASN A 193 -28.91 -0.56 -18.77
N ASN A 194 -28.08 -0.52 -19.81
CA ASN A 194 -27.46 0.72 -20.29
C ASN A 194 -28.51 1.62 -20.98
N LEU A 195 -28.72 2.80 -20.43
CA LEU A 195 -29.68 3.81 -20.89
C LEU A 195 -29.06 4.92 -21.76
N ALA A 196 -27.82 4.78 -22.19
CA ALA A 196 -27.09 5.81 -22.94
C ALA A 196 -27.82 6.21 -24.22
N GLU A 197 -28.38 5.27 -24.97
CA GLU A 197 -29.12 5.52 -26.19
C GLU A 197 -30.52 6.16 -25.96
N THR A 198 -31.15 5.80 -24.83
CA THR A 198 -32.52 6.27 -24.53
C THR A 198 -32.54 7.59 -23.77
N GLU A 199 -31.45 7.95 -23.08
CA GLU A 199 -31.30 9.16 -22.28
C GLU A 199 -30.04 9.98 -22.68
N PRO A 200 -29.85 10.30 -23.98
CA PRO A 200 -28.60 10.89 -24.48
C PRO A 200 -28.32 12.29 -23.93
N GLU A 201 -29.36 13.08 -23.64
CA GLU A 201 -29.20 14.41 -23.06
C GLU A 201 -28.71 14.36 -21.62
N ARG A 202 -29.22 13.40 -20.85
CA ARG A 202 -28.77 13.14 -19.47
C ARG A 202 -27.32 12.68 -19.47
N LEU A 203 -26.97 11.74 -20.33
CA LEU A 203 -25.62 11.25 -20.47
C LEU A 203 -24.65 12.39 -20.77
N ARG A 204 -24.97 13.22 -21.76
CA ARG A 204 -24.14 14.37 -22.12
C ARG A 204 -23.91 15.31 -20.94
N LYS A 205 -25.00 15.66 -20.23
CA LYS A 205 -24.91 16.49 -19.01
C LYS A 205 -23.99 15.87 -17.95
N MET A 206 -24.07 14.57 -17.76
CA MET A 206 -23.23 13.87 -16.76
C MET A 206 -21.76 13.82 -17.18
N ILE A 207 -21.48 13.65 -18.47
CA ILE A 207 -20.11 13.74 -19.00
C ILE A 207 -19.54 15.16 -18.78
N ASP A 208 -20.30 16.21 -19.10
CA ASP A 208 -19.87 17.60 -18.88
C ASP A 208 -19.61 17.89 -17.40
N LEU A 209 -20.44 17.36 -16.50
CA LEU A 209 -20.24 17.44 -15.06
C LEU A 209 -18.98 16.70 -14.63
N TRP A 210 -18.69 15.51 -15.20
CA TRP A 210 -17.46 14.79 -14.90
C TRP A 210 -16.22 15.62 -15.22
N TRP A 211 -16.16 16.22 -16.41
CA TRP A 211 -15.04 17.08 -16.80
C TRP A 211 -14.92 18.33 -15.92
N THR A 212 -16.03 18.87 -15.47
CA THR A 212 -16.07 20.00 -14.53
C THR A 212 -15.46 19.63 -13.19
N GLU A 213 -15.87 18.49 -12.61
CA GLU A 213 -15.34 18.00 -11.35
C GLU A 213 -13.87 17.57 -11.47
N ALA A 214 -13.48 16.95 -12.59
CA ALA A 214 -12.10 16.59 -12.87
C ALA A 214 -11.17 17.82 -12.89
N GLY A 215 -11.61 18.91 -13.51
CA GLY A 215 -10.87 20.17 -13.47
C GLY A 215 -10.82 20.79 -12.09
N ARG A 216 -11.94 20.78 -11.35
CA ARG A 216 -12.04 21.32 -9.99
C ARG A 216 -11.12 20.65 -8.99
N TYR A 217 -10.96 19.34 -9.10
CA TYR A 217 -10.18 18.53 -8.16
C TYR A 217 -8.79 18.14 -8.65
N GLY A 218 -8.30 18.74 -9.73
CA GLY A 218 -6.93 18.55 -10.22
C GLY A 218 -6.68 17.16 -10.80
N VAL A 219 -7.70 16.52 -11.35
CA VAL A 219 -7.57 15.21 -12.02
C VAL A 219 -6.91 15.35 -13.39
N LEU A 220 -7.07 16.52 -14.01
CA LEU A 220 -6.51 16.80 -15.32
C LEU A 220 -5.05 17.30 -15.26
N PRO A 221 -4.20 16.93 -16.23
CA PRO A 221 -4.48 16.05 -17.36
C PRO A 221 -4.65 14.59 -16.95
N LEU A 222 -5.48 13.85 -17.66
CA LEU A 222 -5.61 12.41 -17.45
C LEU A 222 -4.29 11.70 -17.73
N ASP A 223 -4.04 10.64 -16.98
CA ASP A 223 -2.81 9.86 -17.08
C ASP A 223 -3.13 8.38 -16.81
N ASP A 224 -3.19 7.61 -17.88
CA ASP A 224 -3.50 6.18 -17.86
C ASP A 224 -2.32 5.29 -17.44
N ARG A 225 -1.12 5.84 -17.28
CA ARG A 225 0.04 5.10 -16.80
C ARG A 225 -0.23 4.57 -15.39
N SER A 226 0.13 3.33 -15.16
CA SER A 226 -0.02 2.67 -13.86
C SER A 226 1.24 2.83 -13.00
N PHE A 227 2.04 1.78 -12.91
CA PHE A 227 3.25 1.77 -12.08
C PHE A 227 4.39 2.63 -12.64
N GLU A 228 4.37 2.95 -13.93
CA GLU A 228 5.35 3.83 -14.57
C GLU A 228 5.39 5.21 -13.93
N LYS A 229 4.26 5.70 -13.39
CA LYS A 229 4.20 6.94 -12.59
C LYS A 229 5.14 6.94 -11.39
N SER A 230 5.48 5.77 -10.90
CA SER A 230 6.34 5.60 -9.73
C SER A 230 7.80 5.34 -10.10
N GLY A 231 8.11 5.25 -11.39
CA GLY A 231 9.45 4.98 -11.88
C GLY A 231 10.41 6.18 -11.71
N PRO A 232 11.72 5.94 -11.73
CA PRO A 232 12.74 6.98 -11.62
C PRO A 232 12.63 8.06 -12.70
N SER A 233 12.23 7.66 -13.92
CA SER A 233 12.08 8.56 -15.07
C SER A 233 10.98 9.61 -14.92
N THR A 234 10.01 9.39 -14.04
CA THR A 234 8.87 10.29 -13.85
C THR A 234 9.05 11.33 -12.74
N ARG A 235 10.15 11.25 -12.00
CA ARG A 235 10.51 12.18 -10.90
C ARG A 235 11.90 12.77 -11.14
N PRO A 236 12.06 13.72 -12.09
CA PRO A 236 13.35 14.34 -12.35
C PRO A 236 13.90 15.00 -11.08
N GLY A 237 15.15 14.75 -10.77
CA GLY A 237 15.88 15.38 -9.64
C GLY A 237 15.70 14.72 -8.28
N ALA A 238 14.73 13.83 -8.09
CA ALA A 238 14.48 13.21 -6.78
C ALA A 238 15.51 12.12 -6.39
N TYR A 239 16.43 11.76 -7.26
CA TYR A 239 17.29 10.59 -7.13
C TYR A 239 18.79 10.88 -7.01
N HIS A 240 19.19 12.16 -6.99
CA HIS A 240 20.61 12.56 -6.96
C HIS A 240 21.11 13.02 -5.60
N GLU A 241 20.23 13.14 -4.61
CA GLU A 241 20.61 13.56 -3.27
C GLU A 241 20.78 12.38 -2.34
N THR A 242 21.86 12.43 -1.54
CA THR A 242 22.03 11.50 -0.41
C THR A 242 20.91 11.72 0.59
N LEU A 243 20.22 10.64 0.96
CA LEU A 243 19.18 10.67 1.97
C LEU A 243 19.73 10.21 3.31
N SER A 244 19.40 10.93 4.36
CA SER A 244 19.76 10.59 5.73
C SER A 244 18.51 10.49 6.60
N TYR A 245 18.43 9.43 7.40
CA TYR A 245 17.36 9.18 8.34
C TYR A 245 17.96 8.96 9.72
N HIS A 246 17.39 9.60 10.73
CA HIS A 246 17.80 9.45 12.12
C HIS A 246 16.61 9.07 13.00
N PHE A 247 16.75 8.00 13.77
CA PHE A 247 15.75 7.50 14.69
C PHE A 247 16.34 7.45 16.09
N ALA A 248 15.87 8.34 16.95
CA ALA A 248 16.38 8.53 18.31
C ALA A 248 15.62 7.73 19.39
N SER A 249 14.69 6.85 18.99
CA SER A 249 13.88 6.10 19.94
C SER A 249 13.61 4.68 19.45
N PRO A 250 13.71 3.67 20.35
CA PRO A 250 13.25 2.32 20.05
C PRO A 250 11.72 2.25 20.01
N ASN A 251 11.19 1.11 19.58
CA ASN A 251 9.75 0.83 19.49
C ASN A 251 8.97 1.76 18.55
N VAL A 252 9.60 2.19 17.48
CA VAL A 252 8.97 2.99 16.43
C VAL A 252 8.53 2.06 15.31
N HIS A 253 7.26 2.20 14.90
CA HIS A 253 6.77 1.64 13.65
C HIS A 253 6.58 2.76 12.63
N ILE A 254 7.17 2.57 11.44
CA ILE A 254 7.08 3.51 10.33
C ILE A 254 6.33 2.83 9.20
N PRO A 255 5.16 3.37 8.79
CA PRO A 255 4.43 2.82 7.64
C PRO A 255 5.31 2.77 6.38
N ALA A 256 5.10 1.77 5.53
CA ALA A 256 5.89 1.54 4.31
C ALA A 256 5.99 2.77 3.40
N ALA A 257 4.94 3.59 3.33
CA ALA A 257 4.94 4.82 2.53
C ALA A 257 5.91 5.90 3.03
N LEU A 258 6.32 5.85 4.31
CA LEU A 258 7.25 6.79 4.96
C LEU A 258 8.61 6.16 5.26
N ALA A 259 8.79 4.88 4.93
CA ALA A 259 10.01 4.14 5.19
C ALA A 259 11.22 4.70 4.41
N PRO A 260 12.44 4.50 4.91
CA PRO A 260 13.67 4.84 4.20
C PRO A 260 13.71 4.23 2.80
N GLN A 261 14.09 5.03 1.81
CA GLN A 261 14.06 4.63 0.39
C GLN A 261 15.34 3.89 -0.01
N LEU A 262 15.58 2.74 0.58
CA LEU A 262 16.82 1.96 0.42
C LEU A 262 17.06 1.43 -1.01
N ARG A 263 16.02 1.41 -1.85
CA ARG A 263 16.12 0.97 -3.25
C ARG A 263 16.81 1.95 -4.18
N ARG A 264 17.12 3.17 -3.70
CA ARG A 264 17.71 4.21 -4.54
C ARG A 264 19.19 4.00 -4.86
N GLY A 265 19.89 3.21 -4.08
CA GLY A 265 21.33 3.00 -4.27
C GLY A 265 21.94 2.15 -3.19
N ASP A 266 23.22 2.35 -2.99
CA ASP A 266 23.95 1.78 -1.89
C ASP A 266 23.54 2.48 -0.59
N TRP A 267 23.58 1.77 0.53
CA TRP A 267 23.18 2.36 1.80
C TRP A 267 23.93 1.74 2.97
N ALA A 268 24.00 2.50 4.05
CA ALA A 268 24.54 2.06 5.31
C ALA A 268 23.59 2.42 6.45
N LEU A 269 23.42 1.48 7.37
CA LEU A 269 22.73 1.63 8.64
C LEU A 269 23.74 1.51 9.76
N THR A 270 23.67 2.36 10.76
CA THR A 270 24.45 2.29 12.00
C THR A 270 23.47 2.38 13.17
N ALA A 271 23.55 1.42 14.10
CA ALA A 271 22.77 1.45 15.32
C ALA A 271 23.69 1.53 16.53
N ASP A 272 23.42 2.49 17.41
CA ASP A 272 24.07 2.64 18.71
C ASP A 272 23.23 1.86 19.73
N ILE A 273 23.76 0.73 20.21
CA ILE A 273 23.04 -0.20 21.06
C ILE A 273 23.84 -0.55 22.33
N GLU A 274 23.13 -1.04 23.33
CA GLU A 274 23.76 -1.55 24.56
C GLU A 274 23.37 -3.01 24.81
N ILE A 275 24.37 -3.85 24.96
CA ILE A 275 24.25 -5.27 25.27
C ILE A 275 24.37 -5.43 26.77
N SER A 276 23.36 -5.95 27.44
CA SER A 276 23.25 -6.03 28.89
C SER A 276 23.35 -7.46 29.44
N GLY A 277 24.18 -8.31 28.82
CA GLY A 277 24.39 -9.68 29.25
C GLY A 277 24.11 -10.76 28.23
N ILE A 278 24.20 -12.02 28.66
CA ILE A 278 24.18 -13.18 27.76
C ILE A 278 22.84 -13.39 27.05
N ASP A 279 21.76 -12.97 27.69
CA ASP A 279 20.40 -13.14 27.18
C ASP A 279 19.92 -11.95 26.32
N THR A 280 20.82 -11.02 25.94
CA THR A 280 20.46 -9.91 25.07
C THR A 280 20.23 -10.42 23.65
N GLU A 281 18.99 -10.29 23.20
CA GLU A 281 18.54 -10.72 21.86
C GLU A 281 17.43 -9.82 21.34
N GLY A 282 17.00 -10.05 20.09
CA GLY A 282 15.87 -9.36 19.47
C GLY A 282 16.27 -8.48 18.30
N VAL A 283 15.24 -7.93 17.66
CA VAL A 283 15.37 -7.14 16.43
C VAL A 283 15.87 -5.73 16.74
N ILE A 284 16.93 -5.32 16.05
CA ILE A 284 17.44 -3.96 16.04
C ILE A 284 16.67 -3.11 15.00
N TYR A 285 16.53 -3.66 13.79
CA TYR A 285 15.88 -3.00 12.67
C TYR A 285 15.25 -4.03 11.75
N SER A 286 13.99 -3.84 11.40
CA SER A 286 13.28 -4.62 10.38
C SER A 286 12.71 -3.70 9.32
N HIS A 287 12.67 -4.14 8.06
CA HIS A 287 12.10 -3.39 6.95
C HIS A 287 11.43 -4.33 5.97
N GLY A 288 10.12 -4.29 5.93
CA GLY A 288 9.31 -5.11 5.05
C GLY A 288 8.44 -6.13 5.78
N SER A 289 8.29 -7.32 5.21
CA SER A 289 7.45 -8.40 5.71
C SER A 289 8.00 -9.76 5.28
N PHE A 290 7.27 -10.84 5.60
CA PHE A 290 7.60 -12.20 5.14
C PHE A 290 7.68 -12.36 3.60
N MET A 291 7.16 -11.40 2.85
CA MET A 291 7.22 -11.44 1.39
C MET A 291 8.53 -10.93 0.83
N ASP A 292 8.90 -9.74 1.26
CA ASP A 292 10.10 -9.03 0.83
C ASP A 292 10.58 -8.16 1.98
N GLY A 293 11.86 -8.17 2.26
CA GLY A 293 12.43 -7.32 3.27
C GLY A 293 13.68 -7.88 3.94
N PHE A 294 14.13 -7.23 4.97
CA PHE A 294 15.24 -7.73 5.78
C PHE A 294 15.07 -7.38 7.27
N SER A 295 15.64 -8.20 8.11
CA SER A 295 15.72 -8.00 9.56
C SER A 295 17.16 -8.11 10.03
N LEU A 296 17.63 -7.11 10.77
CA LEU A 296 18.89 -7.09 11.51
C LEU A 296 18.57 -7.32 12.98
N PHE A 297 19.05 -8.40 13.55
CA PHE A 297 18.72 -8.80 14.92
C PHE A 297 19.90 -9.45 15.64
N VAL A 298 19.79 -9.58 16.94
CA VAL A 298 20.74 -10.31 17.79
C VAL A 298 20.11 -11.64 18.21
N GLN A 299 20.84 -12.73 17.99
CA GLN A 299 20.47 -14.06 18.44
C GLN A 299 21.75 -14.81 18.86
N ASP A 300 21.72 -15.50 19.98
CA ASP A 300 22.90 -16.17 20.58
C ASP A 300 24.11 -15.24 20.66
N ARG A 301 23.88 -14.00 21.05
CA ARG A 301 24.91 -12.94 21.14
C ARG A 301 25.63 -12.61 19.83
N ARG A 302 25.06 -12.94 18.70
CA ARG A 302 25.63 -12.65 17.38
C ARG A 302 24.69 -11.75 16.58
N LEU A 303 25.29 -10.86 15.83
CA LEU A 303 24.54 -10.08 14.85
C LEU A 303 24.10 -11.00 13.72
N CYS A 304 22.83 -11.00 13.43
CA CYS A 304 22.19 -11.82 12.41
C CYS A 304 21.42 -10.93 11.43
N LEU A 305 21.41 -11.34 10.17
CA LEU A 305 20.59 -10.76 9.11
C LEU A 305 19.79 -11.89 8.46
N VAL A 306 18.53 -11.61 8.20
CA VAL A 306 17.75 -12.32 7.20
C VAL A 306 17.32 -11.32 6.13
N HIS A 307 17.61 -11.62 4.89
CA HIS A 307 17.03 -10.96 3.74
C HIS A 307 16.08 -11.94 3.06
N ASN A 308 14.82 -11.58 2.97
CA ASN A 308 13.77 -12.35 2.30
C ASN A 308 13.44 -11.70 0.96
N SER A 309 13.49 -12.47 -0.11
CA SER A 309 13.07 -12.07 -1.44
C SER A 309 12.05 -13.08 -1.94
N SER A 310 10.77 -12.72 -1.87
CA SER A 310 9.66 -13.54 -2.35
C SER A 310 9.65 -14.98 -1.78
N GLY A 311 9.93 -15.10 -0.50
CA GLY A 311 9.99 -16.39 0.20
C GLY A 311 11.35 -17.10 0.19
N ALA A 312 12.31 -16.61 -0.61
CA ALA A 312 13.69 -17.12 -0.58
C ALA A 312 14.51 -16.31 0.43
N ALA A 313 14.92 -16.95 1.52
CA ALA A 313 15.68 -16.31 2.59
C ALA A 313 17.20 -16.46 2.38
N THR A 314 17.93 -15.36 2.47
CA THR A 314 19.38 -15.33 2.62
C THR A 314 19.71 -14.96 4.06
N ILE A 315 20.51 -15.78 4.73
CA ILE A 315 20.86 -15.60 6.13
C ILE A 315 22.35 -15.27 6.24
N GLY A 316 22.65 -14.19 6.94
CA GLY A 316 24.00 -13.82 7.36
C GLY A 316 24.13 -13.86 8.88
N ARG A 317 25.30 -14.25 9.38
CA ARG A 317 25.60 -14.27 10.81
C ARG A 317 27.03 -13.79 11.05
N ALA A 318 27.21 -12.94 12.05
CA ALA A 318 28.55 -12.50 12.45
C ALA A 318 29.39 -13.67 12.96
N SER A 319 30.69 -13.63 12.66
CA SER A 319 31.65 -14.66 13.08
C SER A 319 31.88 -14.69 14.60
N GLU A 320 31.72 -13.53 15.24
CA GLU A 320 32.02 -13.34 16.66
C GLU A 320 30.78 -12.93 17.46
N ALA A 321 30.83 -13.21 18.76
CA ALA A 321 29.80 -12.74 19.69
C ALA A 321 29.97 -11.23 19.96
N LEU A 322 28.86 -10.54 20.15
CA LEU A 322 28.86 -9.13 20.52
C LEU A 322 29.43 -8.92 21.93
N PRO A 323 30.29 -7.92 22.13
CA PRO A 323 30.78 -7.58 23.46
C PRO A 323 29.66 -6.96 24.33
N ASP A 324 29.85 -7.01 25.66
CA ASP A 324 28.96 -6.29 26.57
C ASP A 324 29.20 -4.78 26.55
N GLY A 325 28.16 -4.03 26.93
CA GLY A 325 28.19 -2.58 27.00
C GLY A 325 27.69 -1.91 25.74
N ARG A 326 27.99 -0.62 25.64
CA ARG A 326 27.55 0.21 24.51
C ARG A 326 28.47 0.02 23.31
N ILE A 327 27.87 -0.32 22.18
CA ILE A 327 28.56 -0.65 20.92
C ILE A 327 27.83 -0.04 19.73
N ASN A 328 28.56 0.20 18.66
CA ASN A 328 28.00 0.51 17.37
C ASN A 328 27.97 -0.74 16.49
N VAL A 329 26.78 -1.11 16.00
CA VAL A 329 26.63 -2.13 14.98
C VAL A 329 26.26 -1.48 13.63
N GLY A 330 26.89 -1.96 12.57
CA GLY A 330 26.66 -1.45 11.22
C GLY A 330 26.18 -2.55 10.29
N LEU A 331 25.34 -2.16 9.34
CA LEU A 331 24.92 -2.94 8.20
C LEU A 331 25.02 -2.09 6.96
N SER A 332 25.84 -2.45 6.00
CA SER A 332 25.87 -1.80 4.69
C SER A 332 25.40 -2.76 3.61
N TYR A 333 24.80 -2.20 2.57
CA TYR A 333 24.43 -2.91 1.35
C TYR A 333 25.05 -2.22 0.15
N GLU A 334 25.78 -2.99 -0.62
CA GLU A 334 26.34 -2.58 -1.91
C GLU A 334 25.69 -3.40 -3.01
N ARG A 335 25.09 -2.72 -3.98
CA ARG A 335 24.44 -3.34 -5.13
C ARG A 335 25.47 -3.84 -6.14
N ALA A 336 25.30 -5.08 -6.60
CA ALA A 336 26.06 -5.61 -7.72
C ALA A 336 25.61 -4.98 -9.06
N SER A 337 26.48 -5.06 -10.09
CA SER A 337 26.25 -4.46 -11.40
C SER A 337 25.18 -5.18 -12.25
N ASP A 338 24.94 -6.44 -11.95
CA ASP A 338 24.02 -7.31 -12.71
C ASP A 338 22.70 -7.54 -11.97
N ARG A 339 22.73 -8.28 -10.90
CA ARG A 339 21.62 -8.49 -9.98
C ARG A 339 22.16 -8.78 -8.59
N GLY A 340 21.34 -8.50 -7.55
CA GLY A 340 21.73 -8.78 -6.19
C GLY A 340 22.66 -7.75 -5.57
N GLY A 341 23.44 -8.18 -4.59
CA GLY A 341 24.37 -7.33 -3.86
C GLY A 341 24.98 -8.04 -2.67
N ALA A 342 25.71 -7.27 -1.87
CA ALA A 342 26.38 -7.78 -0.68
C ALA A 342 26.01 -6.96 0.55
N PHE A 343 25.67 -7.64 1.63
CA PHE A 343 25.58 -7.08 2.97
C PHE A 343 26.90 -7.27 3.71
N THR A 344 27.34 -6.25 4.43
CA THR A 344 28.51 -6.31 5.32
C THR A 344 28.10 -5.88 6.72
N PHE A 345 28.55 -6.63 7.73
CA PHE A 345 28.33 -6.33 9.15
C PHE A 345 29.57 -5.72 9.75
N THR A 346 29.38 -4.72 10.59
CA THR A 346 30.46 -4.15 11.41
C THR A 346 30.06 -4.05 12.87
N VAL A 347 31.03 -4.20 13.75
CA VAL A 347 30.92 -3.90 15.19
C VAL A 347 32.06 -2.94 15.55
N ASN A 348 31.70 -1.76 16.07
CA ASN A 348 32.65 -0.68 16.37
C ASN A 348 33.56 -0.31 15.17
N GLY A 349 33.00 -0.43 13.94
CA GLY A 349 33.70 -0.14 12.70
C GLY A 349 34.56 -1.30 12.13
N GLU A 350 34.73 -2.40 12.85
CA GLU A 350 35.44 -3.59 12.37
C GLU A 350 34.47 -4.57 11.68
N GLY A 351 34.87 -5.10 10.52
CA GLY A 351 34.06 -6.07 9.76
C GLY A 351 33.98 -7.41 10.48
N VAL A 352 32.76 -7.90 10.75
CA VAL A 352 32.52 -9.15 11.47
C VAL A 352 31.73 -10.20 10.68
N GLY A 353 31.42 -9.92 9.42
CA GLY A 353 30.72 -10.86 8.54
C GLY A 353 29.88 -10.16 7.47
N GLY A 354 29.06 -10.95 6.78
CA GLY A 354 28.19 -10.44 5.72
C GLY A 354 27.38 -11.55 5.06
N ALA A 355 26.64 -11.20 4.03
CA ALA A 355 25.89 -12.13 3.20
C ALA A 355 25.76 -11.61 1.78
N ASN A 356 25.89 -12.48 0.79
CA ASN A 356 25.61 -12.15 -0.61
C ASN A 356 24.16 -12.51 -0.95
N VAL A 357 23.46 -11.60 -1.57
CA VAL A 357 22.10 -11.82 -2.04
C VAL A 357 22.09 -11.93 -3.55
N PRO A 358 21.49 -13.00 -4.12
CA PRO A 358 21.51 -13.26 -5.55
C PRO A 358 20.59 -12.32 -6.33
N ASP A 359 19.57 -11.78 -5.67
CA ASP A 359 18.58 -10.91 -6.28
C ASP A 359 18.66 -9.49 -5.75
N GLU A 360 18.15 -8.54 -6.53
CA GLU A 360 18.05 -7.15 -6.13
C GLU A 360 17.26 -7.03 -4.81
N MET A 361 17.84 -6.30 -3.85
CA MET A 361 17.14 -6.03 -2.60
C MET A 361 15.81 -5.33 -2.88
N ARG A 362 14.73 -6.01 -2.58
CA ARG A 362 13.39 -5.47 -2.68
C ARG A 362 12.98 -4.98 -1.30
N ALA A 363 12.90 -3.67 -1.10
CA ALA A 363 12.20 -3.16 0.07
C ALA A 363 10.70 -3.31 -0.20
N SER A 364 10.04 -4.08 0.62
CA SER A 364 8.61 -4.33 0.50
C SER A 364 7.82 -3.01 0.58
N ARG A 365 6.78 -2.91 -0.22
CA ARG A 365 5.76 -1.85 -0.06
C ARG A 365 4.76 -2.20 1.05
N VAL A 366 4.90 -3.37 1.63
CA VAL A 366 4.04 -3.92 2.68
C VAL A 366 4.88 -4.15 3.93
N GLY A 367 4.36 -3.88 5.11
CA GLY A 367 5.00 -4.15 6.40
C GLY A 367 5.64 -2.92 7.06
N GLY A 368 6.28 -2.02 6.34
CA GLY A 368 6.92 -0.84 6.93
C GLY A 368 8.27 -1.14 7.61
N VAL A 369 8.63 -0.31 8.58
CA VAL A 369 9.88 -0.43 9.34
C VAL A 369 9.58 -0.57 10.82
N GLY A 370 10.23 -1.52 11.47
CA GLY A 370 10.29 -1.67 12.92
C GLY A 370 11.68 -1.34 13.45
N ILE A 371 11.76 -0.58 14.54
CA ILE A 371 12.99 -0.31 15.27
C ILE A 371 12.85 -0.89 16.68
N GLY A 372 13.74 -1.82 17.02
CA GLY A 372 13.72 -2.52 18.30
C GLY A 372 12.73 -3.68 18.37
N ARG A 373 12.00 -3.97 17.29
CA ARG A 373 11.14 -5.14 17.17
C ARG A 373 10.70 -5.36 15.71
N ASP A 374 10.29 -6.56 15.39
CA ASP A 374 9.55 -6.88 14.18
C ASP A 374 8.04 -6.83 14.49
N GLU A 375 7.23 -6.31 13.58
CA GLU A 375 5.82 -6.02 13.87
C GLU A 375 4.87 -7.17 13.47
N LEU A 376 3.86 -6.88 12.68
CA LEU A 376 2.70 -7.73 12.46
C LEU A 376 2.94 -8.96 11.56
N ALA A 377 3.94 -8.90 10.68
CA ALA A 377 4.23 -9.95 9.71
C ALA A 377 5.74 -10.17 9.68
N PRO A 378 6.26 -11.09 10.49
CA PRO A 378 7.71 -11.27 10.64
C PRO A 378 8.36 -11.60 9.30
N ILE A 379 9.56 -11.03 9.11
CA ILE A 379 10.33 -11.21 7.88
C ILE A 379 10.84 -12.65 7.74
N THR A 380 10.92 -13.35 8.83
CA THR A 380 11.50 -14.70 8.94
C THR A 380 10.77 -15.56 9.97
N ASP A 381 10.92 -16.87 9.85
CA ASP A 381 10.50 -17.87 10.81
C ASP A 381 11.61 -18.29 11.78
N LEU A 382 12.76 -17.60 11.79
CA LEU A 382 13.84 -17.83 12.76
C LEU A 382 13.53 -17.30 14.16
N TYR A 383 12.49 -16.47 14.29
CA TYR A 383 11.98 -15.96 15.56
C TYR A 383 10.48 -15.71 15.48
N ASP A 384 9.83 -15.68 16.63
CA ASP A 384 8.43 -15.28 16.75
C ASP A 384 8.32 -13.76 16.94
N ALA A 385 7.49 -13.10 16.14
CA ALA A 385 7.23 -11.66 16.32
C ALA A 385 6.49 -11.40 17.64
N PRO A 386 6.75 -10.26 18.30
CA PRO A 386 7.52 -9.11 17.83
C PRO A 386 9.03 -9.18 18.03
N TYR A 387 9.58 -10.23 18.63
CA TYR A 387 10.99 -10.45 18.95
C TYR A 387 11.73 -9.17 19.34
N ALA A 388 11.19 -8.53 20.38
CA ALA A 388 11.64 -7.22 20.83
C ALA A 388 13.08 -7.29 21.34
N PHE A 389 13.90 -6.29 21.00
CA PHE A 389 15.27 -6.18 21.48
C PHE A 389 15.30 -5.99 22.99
N THR A 390 15.96 -6.88 23.69
CA THR A 390 16.03 -6.89 25.15
C THR A 390 17.18 -6.03 25.73
N GLY A 391 18.06 -5.50 24.86
CA GLY A 391 19.04 -4.48 25.21
C GLY A 391 18.47 -3.06 25.06
N VAL A 392 19.37 -2.05 24.96
CA VAL A 392 18.97 -0.67 24.73
C VAL A 392 19.38 -0.24 23.31
N ILE A 393 18.47 0.41 22.59
CA ILE A 393 18.79 1.11 21.33
C ILE A 393 18.78 2.60 21.62
N HIS A 394 19.91 3.26 21.44
CA HIS A 394 20.07 4.71 21.63
C HIS A 394 19.71 5.48 20.37
N SER A 395 20.16 5.01 19.20
CA SER A 395 19.77 5.55 17.89
C SER A 395 19.96 4.53 16.77
N VAL A 396 19.28 4.79 15.65
CA VAL A 396 19.54 4.14 14.37
C VAL A 396 19.66 5.23 13.31
N ASP A 397 20.76 5.23 12.59
CA ASP A 397 21.07 6.16 11.52
C ASP A 397 21.17 5.40 10.19
N ILE A 398 20.54 5.93 9.14
CA ILE A 398 20.58 5.33 7.81
C ILE A 398 20.98 6.40 6.80
N ARG A 399 21.95 6.08 5.95
CA ARG A 399 22.39 6.90 4.83
C ARG A 399 22.23 6.13 3.54
N VAL A 400 21.57 6.73 2.56
CA VAL A 400 21.36 6.17 1.22
C VAL A 400 22.09 7.04 0.21
N GLU A 401 22.97 6.44 -0.56
CA GLU A 401 23.72 7.09 -1.62
C GLU A 401 23.09 6.69 -2.97
N PRO A 402 22.47 7.64 -3.68
CA PRO A 402 21.85 7.35 -4.96
C PRO A 402 22.92 7.01 -6.00
N ARG A 403 22.60 6.12 -6.91
CA ARG A 403 23.41 5.79 -8.09
C ARG A 403 22.87 6.46 -9.34
#